data_569d6c4223aac696c035b9f07c0ab812
#
_entry.id   569d6c4223aac696c035b9f07c0ab812
#
_cell.length_a   1.000
_cell.length_b   1.000
_cell.length_c   1.000
_cell.angle_alpha   90.00
_cell.angle_beta   90.00
_cell.angle_gamma   90.00
#
_symmetry.space_group_name_H-M   'P 1'
#
loop_
_entity.id
_entity.type
_entity.pdbx_description
1 polymer ?
#
loop_
_entity_poly.entity_id
_entity_poly.type
_entity_poly.pdbx_seq_one_letter_code
_entity_poly.pdbx_strand_id
1 'polypeptide(L)'
;MTVIERRAPSTVVSHVRLDHLGVEFPIYQASARLLRKTLFQTAVGGLLGKAPESGRVLLHALQDVTLNIGSGERVALLGHNGAGKTTLLRAIAGIYHPTAGTIAVEGRCMPLFDIGQGLDGEATGYENILIRGLLMGLKRSEIEARVGDIADFSELGDFLDLPIRTYSSGMTLRLLFSIATSTEAEILLMDEWIGAGDQDFVSKADLRLRKLVDSAHILIFASHNQVLLEKLCTRGIVLVGGRVVFDGPVGEAVAYYSGQK
;
A
#
# COMPACT_ATOMS: atom_id res chain seq x y z
N MET A 1 13.25 15.28 -15.58
CA MET A 1 14.12 14.40 -14.77
C MET A 1 13.31 13.99 -13.55
N THR A 2 12.89 12.73 -13.51
CA THR A 2 11.98 12.23 -12.48
C THR A 2 12.83 11.70 -11.34
N VAL A 3 12.71 12.25 -10.14
CA VAL A 3 13.58 11.89 -8.99
C VAL A 3 12.73 11.34 -7.86
N ILE A 4 13.07 10.13 -7.38
CA ILE A 4 12.64 9.61 -6.09
C ILE A 4 13.82 9.83 -5.13
N GLU A 5 13.69 10.79 -4.20
CA GLU A 5 14.65 10.96 -3.13
C GLU A 5 14.24 10.15 -1.91
N ARG A 6 15.08 9.19 -1.52
CA ARG A 6 14.99 8.48 -0.24
C ARG A 6 16.23 8.81 0.57
N ARG A 7 16.03 9.46 1.71
CA ARG A 7 17.10 9.69 2.70
C ARG A 7 17.06 8.62 3.79
N ALA A 8 18.24 8.17 4.21
CA ALA A 8 18.42 7.28 5.34
C ALA A 8 18.10 7.98 6.68
N PRO A 9 17.68 7.25 7.75
CA PRO A 9 17.20 7.81 8.99
C PRO A 9 18.31 8.54 9.76
N SER A 10 18.17 9.83 9.89
CA SER A 10 18.71 10.64 10.97
C SER A 10 17.49 11.26 11.65
N THR A 11 17.54 11.79 12.84
CA THR A 11 16.45 12.44 13.63
C THR A 11 15.40 13.25 12.84
N VAL A 12 14.91 12.69 11.75
CA VAL A 12 14.12 13.32 10.70
C VAL A 12 12.66 13.07 11.02
N VAL A 13 11.93 14.15 11.07
CA VAL A 13 10.46 14.15 11.08
C VAL A 13 9.98 13.44 9.81
N SER A 14 9.27 12.31 9.94
CA SER A 14 8.73 11.56 8.80
C SER A 14 7.85 12.46 7.93
N HIS A 15 8.02 12.38 6.61
CA HIS A 15 7.35 13.27 5.68
C HIS A 15 7.12 12.61 4.31
N VAL A 16 5.97 12.88 3.71
CA VAL A 16 5.64 12.49 2.33
C VAL A 16 5.22 13.74 1.56
N ARG A 17 5.95 14.07 0.51
CA ARG A 17 5.65 15.18 -0.38
C ARG A 17 5.51 14.69 -1.80
N LEU A 18 4.38 15.02 -2.41
CA LEU A 18 4.06 14.79 -3.82
C LEU A 18 3.90 16.15 -4.48
N ASP A 19 4.56 16.37 -5.60
CA ASP A 19 4.51 17.62 -6.33
C ASP A 19 4.18 17.35 -7.81
N HIS A 20 2.94 17.69 -8.21
CA HIS A 20 2.39 17.46 -9.54
C HIS A 20 2.56 16.02 -10.04
N LEU A 21 2.38 15.03 -9.14
CA LEU A 21 2.59 13.62 -9.43
C LEU A 21 1.66 13.11 -10.51
N GLY A 22 2.24 12.51 -11.56
CA GLY A 22 1.56 11.71 -12.56
C GLY A 22 2.10 10.30 -12.63
N VAL A 23 1.21 9.31 -12.81
CA VAL A 23 1.57 7.91 -13.09
C VAL A 23 0.73 7.39 -14.24
N GLU A 24 1.41 6.94 -15.29
CA GLU A 24 0.81 6.44 -16.53
C GLU A 24 1.29 5.03 -16.85
N PHE A 25 0.39 4.21 -17.37
CA PHE A 25 0.70 2.87 -17.83
C PHE A 25 0.41 2.72 -19.32
N PRO A 26 1.40 2.32 -20.14
CA PRO A 26 1.18 2.05 -21.56
C PRO A 26 0.45 0.71 -21.74
N ILE A 27 -0.60 0.70 -22.58
CA ILE A 27 -1.34 -0.51 -22.97
C ILE A 27 -0.77 -1.01 -24.30
N TYR A 28 -0.06 -2.14 -24.28
CA TYR A 28 0.72 -2.66 -25.40
C TYR A 28 -0.03 -3.64 -26.34
N GLN A 29 -1.27 -4.09 -26.04
CA GLN A 29 -1.88 -5.18 -26.79
C GLN A 29 -2.96 -4.74 -27.79
N ALA A 30 -3.08 -5.51 -28.91
CA ALA A 30 -4.11 -5.39 -29.94
C ALA A 30 -5.55 -5.50 -29.40
N SER A 31 -5.75 -6.10 -28.22
CA SER A 31 -6.97 -6.07 -27.42
C SER A 31 -7.43 -4.66 -27.02
N ALA A 32 -6.61 -3.64 -27.22
CA ALA A 32 -6.97 -2.23 -26.99
C ALA A 32 -8.23 -1.79 -27.75
N ARG A 33 -8.58 -2.45 -28.87
CA ARG A 33 -9.86 -2.17 -29.59
C ARG A 33 -11.08 -2.72 -28.81
N LEU A 34 -10.95 -3.91 -28.21
CA LEU A 34 -12.02 -4.50 -27.39
C LEU A 34 -12.13 -3.78 -26.04
N LEU A 35 -11.01 -3.56 -25.33
CA LEU A 35 -10.93 -2.78 -24.09
C LEU A 35 -11.45 -1.35 -24.29
N ARG A 36 -11.13 -0.71 -25.43
CA ARG A 36 -11.65 0.61 -25.74
C ARG A 36 -13.19 0.63 -25.85
N LYS A 37 -13.81 -0.43 -26.40
CA LYS A 37 -15.26 -0.53 -26.49
C LYS A 37 -15.93 -0.84 -25.14
N THR A 38 -15.30 -1.66 -24.30
CA THR A 38 -15.80 -2.04 -22.97
C THR A 38 -15.56 -0.94 -21.92
N LEU A 39 -14.41 -0.26 -21.95
CA LEU A 39 -14.07 0.85 -21.03
C LEU A 39 -14.80 2.15 -21.36
N PHE A 40 -15.21 2.36 -22.62
CA PHE A 40 -16.09 3.48 -22.98
C PHE A 40 -17.54 3.27 -22.51
N GLN A 41 -17.95 2.01 -22.25
CA GLN A 41 -19.28 1.68 -21.75
C GLN A 41 -19.35 1.62 -20.21
N THR A 42 -18.22 1.47 -19.54
CA THR A 42 -18.16 1.44 -18.07
C THR A 42 -17.44 2.73 -17.62
N ALA A 43 -18.20 3.65 -17.05
CA ALA A 43 -17.83 4.99 -16.58
C ALA A 43 -16.44 5.10 -15.90
N VAL A 44 -15.36 5.00 -16.67
CA VAL A 44 -14.00 5.35 -16.26
C VAL A 44 -13.72 6.74 -16.81
N GLY A 45 -14.32 7.74 -16.18
CA GLY A 45 -14.24 9.14 -16.61
C GLY A 45 -12.79 9.61 -16.74
N GLY A 46 -12.33 9.83 -17.96
CA GLY A 46 -11.14 10.61 -18.25
C GLY A 46 -9.77 9.93 -18.05
N LEU A 47 -9.71 8.63 -17.71
CA LEU A 47 -8.45 7.92 -17.43
C LEU A 47 -7.67 7.47 -18.68
N LEU A 48 -8.25 7.55 -19.88
CA LEU A 48 -7.59 7.09 -21.11
C LEU A 48 -7.13 8.27 -21.99
N GLY A 49 -5.84 8.34 -22.26
CA GLY A 49 -5.19 9.27 -23.18
C GLY A 49 -4.56 8.56 -24.37
N LYS A 50 -4.21 9.32 -25.42
CA LYS A 50 -3.36 8.85 -26.52
C LYS A 50 -1.98 9.48 -26.36
N ALA A 51 -0.92 8.66 -26.47
CA ALA A 51 0.43 9.21 -26.62
C ALA A 51 0.55 9.97 -27.95
N PRO A 52 1.10 11.20 -27.98
CA PRO A 52 1.11 12.08 -29.14
C PRO A 52 1.78 11.49 -30.38
N GLU A 53 2.78 10.61 -30.23
CA GLU A 53 3.63 10.15 -31.34
C GLU A 53 3.53 8.66 -31.69
N SER A 54 2.92 7.80 -30.85
CA SER A 54 2.98 6.34 -31.05
C SER A 54 1.65 5.63 -31.27
N GLY A 55 0.52 6.34 -31.21
CA GLY A 55 -0.81 5.73 -31.29
C GLY A 55 -1.16 4.77 -30.15
N ARG A 56 -0.32 4.71 -29.11
CA ARG A 56 -0.51 3.87 -27.93
C ARG A 56 -1.59 4.45 -27.02
N VAL A 57 -2.37 3.57 -26.41
CA VAL A 57 -3.35 3.98 -25.38
C VAL A 57 -2.60 4.05 -24.05
N LEU A 58 -2.70 5.20 -23.37
CA LEU A 58 -2.17 5.41 -22.04
C LEU A 58 -3.30 5.36 -21.02
N LEU A 59 -3.09 4.66 -19.93
CA LEU A 59 -3.93 4.71 -18.74
C LEU A 59 -3.30 5.72 -17.77
N HIS A 60 -3.94 6.87 -17.57
CA HIS A 60 -3.53 7.87 -16.59
C HIS A 60 -4.07 7.46 -15.21
N ALA A 61 -3.28 6.73 -14.44
CA ALA A 61 -3.70 6.22 -13.14
C ALA A 61 -3.64 7.30 -12.04
N LEU A 62 -2.69 8.24 -12.14
CA LEU A 62 -2.63 9.46 -11.32
C LEU A 62 -2.34 10.66 -12.21
N GLN A 63 -2.97 11.79 -11.91
CA GLN A 63 -2.88 13.01 -12.70
C GLN A 63 -2.78 14.22 -11.78
N ASP A 64 -1.64 14.91 -11.82
CA ASP A 64 -1.43 16.19 -11.15
C ASP A 64 -1.73 16.16 -9.64
N VAL A 65 -1.26 15.11 -8.96
CA VAL A 65 -1.49 14.95 -7.52
C VAL A 65 -0.41 15.70 -6.74
N THR A 66 -0.83 16.72 -5.99
CA THR A 66 0.03 17.48 -5.08
C THR A 66 -0.46 17.30 -3.66
N LEU A 67 0.38 16.71 -2.79
CA LEU A 67 0.06 16.42 -1.39
C LEU A 67 1.30 16.64 -0.52
N ASN A 68 1.03 17.07 0.71
CA ASN A 68 2.03 17.22 1.74
C ASN A 68 1.49 16.58 3.02
N ILE A 69 2.18 15.53 3.52
CA ILE A 69 1.76 14.74 4.68
C ILE A 69 2.93 14.68 5.67
N GLY A 70 2.73 15.24 6.83
CA GLY A 70 3.74 15.34 7.89
C GLY A 70 3.55 14.33 9.02
N SER A 71 4.54 14.25 9.90
CA SER A 71 4.48 13.42 11.11
C SER A 71 3.28 13.78 11.99
N GLY A 72 2.60 12.76 12.53
CA GLY A 72 1.36 12.87 13.30
C GLY A 72 0.10 12.79 12.45
N GLU A 73 0.18 12.85 11.13
CA GLU A 73 -0.99 12.79 10.27
C GLU A 73 -1.47 11.36 10.03
N ARG A 74 -2.79 11.21 10.07
CA ARG A 74 -3.52 9.97 9.79
C ARG A 74 -4.51 10.24 8.66
N VAL A 75 -4.14 9.80 7.47
CA VAL A 75 -4.80 10.15 6.21
C VAL A 75 -5.63 8.98 5.68
N ALA A 76 -6.92 9.20 5.50
CA ALA A 76 -7.83 8.30 4.82
C ALA A 76 -7.81 8.58 3.30
N LEU A 77 -7.66 7.55 2.48
CA LEU A 77 -7.85 7.62 1.03
C LEU A 77 -9.22 7.06 0.65
N LEU A 78 -10.08 7.90 0.10
CA LEU A 78 -11.42 7.58 -0.37
C LEU A 78 -11.48 7.66 -1.90
N GLY A 79 -12.40 6.91 -2.48
CA GLY A 79 -12.64 6.90 -3.92
C GLY A 79 -13.16 5.53 -4.38
N HIS A 80 -13.83 5.49 -5.51
CA HIS A 80 -14.33 4.24 -6.10
C HIS A 80 -13.18 3.31 -6.55
N ASN A 81 -13.52 2.08 -6.94
CA ASN A 81 -12.56 1.16 -7.53
C ASN A 81 -11.98 1.76 -8.82
N GLY A 82 -10.65 1.73 -8.97
CA GLY A 82 -9.96 2.36 -10.08
C GLY A 82 -9.74 3.88 -9.94
N ALA A 83 -10.10 4.52 -8.81
CA ALA A 83 -9.85 5.94 -8.59
C ALA A 83 -8.37 6.33 -8.47
N GLY A 84 -7.46 5.34 -8.28
CA GLY A 84 -6.01 5.58 -8.16
C GLY A 84 -5.44 5.37 -6.75
N LYS A 85 -6.25 4.96 -5.74
CA LYS A 85 -5.80 4.78 -4.35
C LYS A 85 -4.60 3.85 -4.21
N THR A 86 -4.71 2.61 -4.70
CA THR A 86 -3.63 1.62 -4.68
C THR A 86 -2.41 2.08 -5.48
N THR A 87 -2.62 2.79 -6.59
CA THR A 87 -1.52 3.36 -7.39
C THR A 87 -0.78 4.44 -6.61
N LEU A 88 -1.50 5.29 -5.88
CA LEU A 88 -0.92 6.31 -5.02
C LEU A 88 -0.09 5.69 -3.88
N LEU A 89 -0.64 4.69 -3.19
CA LEU A 89 0.08 3.94 -2.15
C LEU A 89 1.36 3.28 -2.70
N ARG A 90 1.27 2.62 -3.86
CA ARG A 90 2.44 1.99 -4.52
C ARG A 90 3.47 3.01 -5.00
N ALA A 91 3.05 4.19 -5.43
CA ALA A 91 3.97 5.27 -5.79
C ALA A 91 4.71 5.80 -4.56
N ILE A 92 4.02 6.05 -3.43
CA ILE A 92 4.63 6.44 -2.15
C ILE A 92 5.56 5.35 -1.62
N ALA A 93 5.18 4.07 -1.73
CA ALA A 93 6.04 2.93 -1.40
C ALA A 93 7.28 2.83 -2.31
N GLY A 94 7.32 3.57 -3.45
CA GLY A 94 8.39 3.55 -4.45
C GLY A 94 8.38 2.29 -5.32
N ILE A 95 7.24 1.60 -5.37
CA ILE A 95 7.00 0.47 -6.28
C ILE A 95 6.76 1.00 -7.70
N TYR A 96 6.01 2.10 -7.82
CA TYR A 96 5.80 2.77 -9.09
C TYR A 96 6.59 4.08 -9.15
N HIS A 97 7.30 4.27 -10.28
CA HIS A 97 7.99 5.51 -10.55
C HIS A 97 7.04 6.56 -11.15
N PRO A 98 7.16 7.83 -10.75
CA PRO A 98 6.44 8.92 -11.40
C PRO A 98 6.74 8.98 -12.89
N THR A 99 5.72 9.21 -13.73
CA THR A 99 5.88 9.57 -15.14
C THR A 99 5.93 11.10 -15.32
N ALA A 100 5.40 11.84 -14.34
CA ALA A 100 5.49 13.29 -14.23
C ALA A 100 5.56 13.71 -12.77
N GLY A 101 6.11 14.89 -12.49
CA GLY A 101 6.26 15.42 -11.14
C GLY A 101 7.31 14.70 -10.30
N THR A 102 7.25 14.89 -8.98
CA THR A 102 8.22 14.32 -8.04
C THR A 102 7.57 13.73 -6.79
N ILE A 103 8.25 12.75 -6.18
CA ILE A 103 7.91 12.17 -4.87
C ILE A 103 9.15 12.28 -3.97
N ALA A 104 8.98 12.84 -2.78
CA ALA A 104 9.95 12.79 -1.70
C ALA A 104 9.32 12.09 -0.48
N VAL A 105 10.00 11.04 0.02
CA VAL A 105 9.59 10.28 1.20
C VAL A 105 10.76 10.24 2.17
N GLU A 106 10.56 10.80 3.34
CA GLU A 106 11.52 10.82 4.45
C GLU A 106 10.98 9.96 5.59
N GLY A 107 11.70 8.90 5.94
CA GLY A 107 11.31 7.90 6.92
C GLY A 107 11.15 6.50 6.33
N ARG A 108 11.11 5.50 7.21
CA ARG A 108 10.91 4.09 6.83
C ARG A 108 9.46 3.86 6.44
N CYS A 109 9.24 3.67 5.14
CA CYS A 109 7.93 3.37 4.58
C CYS A 109 7.66 1.87 4.61
N MET A 110 6.55 1.46 5.23
CA MET A 110 6.09 0.08 5.32
C MET A 110 4.75 -0.10 4.61
N PRO A 111 4.73 -0.75 3.44
CA PRO A 111 3.49 -1.12 2.78
C PRO A 111 2.92 -2.40 3.39
N LEU A 112 1.69 -2.34 3.91
CA LEU A 112 0.87 -3.49 4.33
C LEU A 112 -0.20 -3.80 3.28
N PHE A 113 0.20 -3.89 2.04
CA PHE A 113 -0.60 -4.38 0.92
C PHE A 113 0.27 -5.31 0.07
N ASP A 114 -0.36 -6.19 -0.72
CA ASP A 114 0.36 -7.20 -1.51
C ASP A 114 1.30 -8.08 -0.66
N ILE A 115 0.92 -8.34 0.61
CA ILE A 115 1.77 -9.07 1.57
C ILE A 115 2.16 -10.47 1.08
N GLY A 116 1.39 -11.05 0.15
CA GLY A 116 1.66 -12.36 -0.45
C GLY A 116 2.76 -12.40 -1.52
N GLN A 117 3.28 -11.26 -1.96
CA GLN A 117 4.30 -11.22 -2.99
C GLN A 117 5.70 -11.53 -2.44
N GLY A 118 6.54 -12.21 -3.25
CA GLY A 118 7.94 -12.46 -2.93
C GLY A 118 8.18 -13.64 -1.97
N LEU A 119 7.23 -14.57 -1.87
CA LEU A 119 7.46 -15.86 -1.25
C LEU A 119 8.09 -16.84 -2.26
N ASP A 120 9.05 -17.61 -1.78
CA ASP A 120 9.58 -18.76 -2.51
C ASP A 120 8.90 -20.03 -1.98
N GLY A 121 8.11 -20.69 -2.82
CA GLY A 121 7.38 -21.91 -2.45
C GLY A 121 8.27 -23.09 -2.10
N GLU A 122 9.48 -23.15 -2.65
CA GLU A 122 10.45 -24.24 -2.40
C GLU A 122 11.28 -23.98 -1.12
N ALA A 123 11.37 -22.75 -0.67
CA ALA A 123 12.04 -22.38 0.57
C ALA A 123 11.16 -22.65 1.80
N THR A 124 11.79 -22.93 2.93
CA THR A 124 11.15 -23.14 4.24
C THR A 124 10.53 -21.83 4.77
N GLY A 125 9.72 -21.93 5.83
CA GLY A 125 9.20 -20.77 6.54
C GLY A 125 10.30 -19.86 7.03
N TYR A 126 11.34 -20.42 7.67
CA TYR A 126 12.50 -19.65 8.16
C TYR A 126 13.28 -18.95 7.03
N GLU A 127 13.50 -19.63 5.89
CA GLU A 127 14.16 -19.03 4.75
C GLU A 127 13.31 -17.89 4.16
N ASN A 128 12.00 -18.05 4.11
CA ASN A 128 11.08 -16.99 3.67
C ASN A 128 11.02 -15.79 4.63
N ILE A 129 11.19 -15.98 5.93
CA ILE A 129 11.39 -14.87 6.87
C ILE A 129 12.62 -14.04 6.46
N LEU A 130 13.73 -14.69 6.12
CA LEU A 130 14.93 -14.00 5.67
C LEU A 130 14.72 -13.30 4.32
N ILE A 131 14.18 -14.01 3.33
CA ILE A 131 13.92 -13.48 1.98
C ILE A 131 13.03 -12.24 2.07
N ARG A 132 11.91 -12.32 2.78
CA ARG A 132 10.98 -11.22 2.94
C ARG A 132 11.57 -10.04 3.71
N GLY A 133 12.30 -10.31 4.78
CA GLY A 133 12.98 -9.26 5.54
C GLY A 133 13.97 -8.48 4.67
N LEU A 134 14.75 -9.16 3.83
CA LEU A 134 15.67 -8.54 2.87
C LEU A 134 14.92 -7.71 1.81
N LEU A 135 13.80 -8.22 1.27
CA LEU A 135 12.94 -7.48 0.33
C LEU A 135 12.32 -6.23 0.97
N MET A 136 12.04 -6.26 2.28
CA MET A 136 11.61 -5.09 3.05
C MET A 136 12.76 -4.11 3.36
N GLY A 137 13.98 -4.40 2.92
CA GLY A 137 15.16 -3.56 3.12
C GLY A 137 15.81 -3.67 4.50
N LEU A 138 15.47 -4.71 5.27
CA LEU A 138 16.08 -4.98 6.57
C LEU A 138 17.47 -5.57 6.40
N LYS A 139 18.37 -5.28 7.32
CA LYS A 139 19.67 -5.98 7.41
C LYS A 139 19.46 -7.38 7.99
N ARG A 140 20.35 -8.33 7.61
CA ARG A 140 20.27 -9.70 8.10
C ARG A 140 20.22 -9.79 9.63
N SER A 141 21.02 -9.03 10.34
CA SER A 141 21.01 -8.99 11.81
C SER A 141 19.71 -8.49 12.40
N GLU A 142 19.02 -7.56 11.72
CA GLU A 142 17.71 -7.05 12.15
C GLU A 142 16.62 -8.12 11.95
N ILE A 143 16.75 -8.96 10.91
CA ILE A 143 15.82 -10.06 10.65
C ILE A 143 16.06 -11.17 11.68
N GLU A 144 17.31 -11.59 11.88
CA GLU A 144 17.69 -12.64 12.86
C GLU A 144 17.18 -12.30 14.26
N ALA A 145 17.24 -11.03 14.68
CA ALA A 145 16.71 -10.59 15.97
C ALA A 145 15.17 -10.71 16.09
N ARG A 146 14.46 -10.85 14.98
CA ARG A 146 12.99 -10.93 14.92
C ARG A 146 12.43 -12.31 14.64
N VAL A 147 13.29 -13.26 14.24
CA VAL A 147 12.87 -14.63 13.89
C VAL A 147 12.03 -15.27 14.99
N GLY A 148 12.46 -15.12 16.26
CA GLY A 148 11.73 -15.65 17.41
C GLY A 148 10.32 -15.07 17.53
N ASP A 149 10.19 -13.74 17.51
CA ASP A 149 8.87 -13.08 17.55
C ASP A 149 7.97 -13.49 16.38
N ILE A 150 8.54 -13.62 15.17
CA ILE A 150 7.79 -14.03 13.98
C ILE A 150 7.32 -15.48 14.12
N ALA A 151 8.18 -16.37 14.57
CA ALA A 151 7.86 -17.78 14.77
C ALA A 151 6.74 -17.94 15.82
N ASP A 152 6.90 -17.32 17.00
CA ASP A 152 5.95 -17.38 18.10
C ASP A 152 4.59 -16.78 17.70
N PHE A 153 4.63 -15.64 16.99
CA PHE A 153 3.37 -14.98 16.59
C PHE A 153 2.62 -15.77 15.51
N SER A 154 3.33 -16.38 14.56
CA SER A 154 2.72 -17.16 13.47
C SER A 154 2.04 -18.45 13.97
N GLU A 155 2.47 -18.99 15.12
CA GLU A 155 2.00 -20.25 15.71
C GLU A 155 2.13 -21.44 14.73
N LEU A 156 3.15 -21.42 13.88
CA LEU A 156 3.38 -22.49 12.89
C LEU A 156 4.24 -23.62 13.42
N GLY A 157 5.00 -23.40 14.52
CA GLY A 157 5.84 -24.43 15.13
C GLY A 157 6.78 -25.11 14.12
N ASP A 158 6.82 -26.43 14.12
CA ASP A 158 7.68 -27.25 13.25
C ASP A 158 7.39 -27.08 11.74
N PHE A 159 6.23 -26.52 11.38
CA PHE A 159 5.97 -26.21 9.97
C PHE A 159 6.93 -25.17 9.41
N LEU A 160 7.56 -24.34 10.25
CA LEU A 160 8.54 -23.37 9.77
C LEU A 160 9.79 -24.00 9.15
N ASP A 161 10.09 -25.27 9.44
CA ASP A 161 11.16 -26.04 8.82
C ASP A 161 10.75 -26.67 7.47
N LEU A 162 9.46 -26.58 7.10
CA LEU A 162 8.95 -27.17 5.86
C LEU A 162 8.81 -26.14 4.74
N PRO A 163 8.92 -26.55 3.46
CA PRO A 163 8.68 -25.68 2.31
C PRO A 163 7.27 -25.08 2.32
N ILE A 164 7.15 -23.76 1.99
CA ILE A 164 5.85 -23.05 2.02
C ILE A 164 4.81 -23.66 1.09
N ARG A 165 5.21 -24.32 -0.02
CA ARG A 165 4.28 -25.03 -0.90
C ARG A 165 3.43 -26.09 -0.19
N THR A 166 3.84 -26.53 1.01
CA THR A 166 3.09 -27.49 1.84
C THR A 166 2.08 -26.80 2.77
N TYR A 167 2.09 -25.47 2.86
CA TYR A 167 1.24 -24.72 3.76
C TYR A 167 -0.19 -24.59 3.21
N SER A 168 -1.14 -24.54 4.12
CA SER A 168 -2.48 -24.04 3.78
C SER A 168 -2.44 -22.51 3.53
N SER A 169 -3.46 -21.98 2.86
CA SER A 169 -3.59 -20.53 2.67
C SER A 169 -3.59 -19.76 3.99
N GLY A 170 -4.21 -20.31 5.04
CA GLY A 170 -4.21 -19.72 6.38
C GLY A 170 -2.82 -19.70 7.01
N MET A 171 -2.04 -20.78 6.91
CA MET A 171 -0.65 -20.85 7.41
C MET A 171 0.24 -19.83 6.67
N THR A 172 0.14 -19.78 5.34
CA THR A 172 0.88 -18.81 4.53
C THR A 172 0.56 -17.38 4.98
N LEU A 173 -0.71 -17.08 5.19
CA LEU A 173 -1.14 -15.76 5.61
C LEU A 173 -0.67 -15.41 7.02
N ARG A 174 -0.69 -16.36 7.97
CA ARG A 174 -0.15 -16.17 9.32
C ARG A 174 1.33 -15.82 9.28
N LEU A 175 2.13 -16.56 8.48
CA LEU A 175 3.54 -16.27 8.33
C LEU A 175 3.78 -14.89 7.73
N LEU A 176 3.10 -14.57 6.63
CA LEU A 176 3.23 -13.29 5.95
C LEU A 176 2.86 -12.10 6.84
N PHE A 177 1.75 -12.22 7.57
CA PHE A 177 1.31 -11.20 8.51
C PHE A 177 2.32 -11.02 9.64
N SER A 178 2.85 -12.14 10.19
CA SER A 178 3.87 -12.11 11.25
C SER A 178 5.13 -11.39 10.80
N ILE A 179 5.62 -11.68 9.59
CA ILE A 179 6.78 -11.01 9.00
C ILE A 179 6.48 -9.52 8.78
N ALA A 180 5.36 -9.21 8.13
CA ALA A 180 5.01 -7.84 7.77
C ALA A 180 4.83 -6.92 8.99
N THR A 181 4.36 -7.48 10.11
CA THR A 181 4.11 -6.72 11.34
C THR A 181 5.22 -6.84 12.40
N SER A 182 6.33 -7.50 12.08
CA SER A 182 7.46 -7.66 13.02
C SER A 182 8.32 -6.41 13.18
N THR A 183 8.15 -5.41 12.32
CA THR A 183 8.98 -4.21 12.27
C THR A 183 8.11 -2.98 12.50
N GLU A 184 8.64 -2.01 13.24
CA GLU A 184 8.02 -0.69 13.38
C GLU A 184 8.08 0.08 12.06
N ALA A 185 7.03 0.81 11.76
CA ALA A 185 6.91 1.66 10.60
C ALA A 185 6.88 3.13 11.01
N GLU A 186 7.69 3.97 10.36
CA GLU A 186 7.53 5.42 10.51
C GLU A 186 6.37 5.91 9.63
N ILE A 187 6.26 5.37 8.41
CA ILE A 187 5.19 5.66 7.46
C ILE A 187 4.50 4.33 7.14
N LEU A 188 3.27 4.17 7.61
CA LEU A 188 2.47 2.98 7.40
C LEU A 188 1.48 3.20 6.26
N LEU A 189 1.57 2.36 5.22
CA LEU A 189 0.66 2.39 4.06
C LEU A 189 -0.22 1.15 4.08
N MET A 190 -1.54 1.34 4.07
CA MET A 190 -2.51 0.26 4.12
C MET A 190 -3.53 0.40 2.99
N ASP A 191 -3.79 -0.72 2.29
CA ASP A 191 -4.87 -0.84 1.30
C ASP A 191 -5.80 -1.96 1.77
N GLU A 192 -6.83 -1.60 2.49
CA GLU A 192 -7.75 -2.41 3.29
C GLU A 192 -7.19 -2.91 4.64
N TRP A 193 -8.12 -3.16 5.56
CA TRP A 193 -7.81 -3.75 6.87
C TRP A 193 -7.64 -5.26 6.71
N ILE A 194 -6.51 -5.78 7.09
CA ILE A 194 -6.19 -7.20 6.95
C ILE A 194 -7.00 -7.98 7.98
N GLY A 195 -8.06 -8.63 7.51
CA GLY A 195 -8.84 -9.58 8.31
C GLY A 195 -8.64 -10.97 7.73
N ALA A 196 -7.77 -11.80 8.35
CA ALA A 196 -7.46 -13.07 7.74
C ALA A 196 -7.03 -14.13 8.75
N GLY A 197 -7.59 -15.33 8.63
CA GLY A 197 -7.28 -16.47 9.44
C GLY A 197 -8.51 -17.02 10.18
N ASP A 198 -8.25 -17.95 11.07
CA ASP A 198 -9.26 -18.39 12.06
C ASP A 198 -9.52 -17.29 13.10
N GLN A 199 -10.59 -17.46 13.84
CA GLN A 199 -11.13 -16.43 14.75
C GLN A 199 -10.14 -16.02 15.85
N ASP A 200 -9.31 -16.96 16.32
CA ASP A 200 -8.33 -16.72 17.37
C ASP A 200 -7.14 -15.89 16.83
N PHE A 201 -6.62 -16.26 15.64
CA PHE A 201 -5.56 -15.51 14.99
C PHE A 201 -5.99 -14.10 14.58
N VAL A 202 -7.23 -13.93 14.09
CA VAL A 202 -7.79 -12.62 13.72
C VAL A 202 -7.77 -11.65 14.89
N SER A 203 -8.16 -12.10 16.09
CA SER A 203 -8.16 -11.25 17.29
C SER A 203 -6.75 -10.81 17.69
N LYS A 204 -5.77 -11.73 17.61
CA LYS A 204 -4.36 -11.47 17.88
C LYS A 204 -3.74 -10.55 16.84
N ALA A 205 -4.08 -10.77 15.57
CA ALA A 205 -3.63 -9.95 14.44
C ALA A 205 -4.18 -8.51 14.51
N ASP A 206 -5.46 -8.35 14.87
CA ASP A 206 -6.09 -7.03 15.06
C ASP A 206 -5.38 -6.22 16.15
N LEU A 207 -5.06 -6.86 17.27
CA LEU A 207 -4.32 -6.21 18.36
C LEU A 207 -2.92 -5.77 17.93
N ARG A 208 -2.19 -6.63 17.20
CA ARG A 208 -0.85 -6.31 16.69
C ARG A 208 -0.89 -5.20 15.65
N LEU A 209 -1.87 -5.24 14.75
CA LEU A 209 -2.06 -4.20 13.74
C LEU A 209 -2.40 -2.84 14.35
N ARG A 210 -3.25 -2.81 15.40
CA ARG A 210 -3.55 -1.58 16.14
C ARG A 210 -2.30 -0.98 16.77
N LYS A 211 -1.47 -1.79 17.43
CA LYS A 211 -0.19 -1.32 18.00
C LYS A 211 0.70 -0.72 16.91
N LEU A 212 0.78 -1.36 15.74
CA LEU A 212 1.56 -0.85 14.61
C LEU A 212 1.01 0.49 14.09
N VAL A 213 -0.32 0.61 13.95
CA VAL A 213 -1.00 1.86 13.59
C VAL A 213 -0.73 2.94 14.62
N ASP A 214 -0.79 2.62 15.91
CA ASP A 214 -0.58 3.60 17.00
C ASP A 214 0.87 4.11 17.06
N SER A 215 1.86 3.26 16.74
CA SER A 215 3.28 3.60 16.75
C SER A 215 3.75 4.35 15.49
N ALA A 216 3.01 4.27 14.39
CA ALA A 216 3.39 4.91 13.14
C ALA A 216 3.36 6.46 13.26
N HIS A 217 4.39 7.13 12.71
CA HIS A 217 4.42 8.59 12.63
C HIS A 217 3.41 9.11 11.60
N ILE A 218 3.27 8.43 10.46
CA ILE A 218 2.28 8.73 9.42
C ILE A 218 1.50 7.47 9.12
N LEU A 219 0.18 7.58 9.04
CA LEU A 219 -0.70 6.54 8.50
C LEU A 219 -1.34 7.06 7.21
N ILE A 220 -1.25 6.28 6.12
CA ILE A 220 -2.04 6.49 4.90
C ILE A 220 -2.85 5.22 4.65
N PHE A 221 -4.16 5.32 4.81
CA PHE A 221 -5.05 4.18 4.83
C PHE A 221 -6.18 4.31 3.81
N ALA A 222 -6.22 3.39 2.85
CA ALA A 222 -7.34 3.22 1.94
C ALA A 222 -8.25 2.11 2.45
N SER A 223 -9.56 2.35 2.53
CA SER A 223 -10.55 1.32 2.86
C SER A 223 -11.93 1.68 2.33
N HIS A 224 -12.75 0.65 2.14
CA HIS A 224 -14.18 0.83 1.86
C HIS A 224 -15.03 0.96 3.13
N ASN A 225 -14.46 0.66 4.30
CA ASN A 225 -15.12 0.80 5.60
C ASN A 225 -14.96 2.23 6.15
N GLN A 226 -15.96 3.08 5.87
CA GLN A 226 -15.96 4.48 6.27
C GLN A 226 -15.87 4.66 7.79
N VAL A 227 -16.55 3.82 8.57
CA VAL A 227 -16.51 3.87 10.05
C VAL A 227 -15.10 3.65 10.57
N LEU A 228 -14.35 2.73 9.94
CA LEU A 228 -12.97 2.46 10.32
C LEU A 228 -12.04 3.62 9.93
N LEU A 229 -12.27 4.24 8.76
CA LEU A 229 -11.52 5.43 8.34
C LEU A 229 -11.73 6.60 9.32
N GLU A 230 -12.97 6.91 9.69
CA GLU A 230 -13.29 7.97 10.65
C GLU A 230 -12.70 7.69 12.05
N LYS A 231 -12.60 6.41 12.44
CA LYS A 231 -12.02 6.03 13.72
C LYS A 231 -10.50 6.17 13.78
N LEU A 232 -9.81 5.89 12.67
CA LEU A 232 -8.34 5.80 12.63
C LEU A 232 -7.68 7.03 12.01
N CYS A 233 -8.40 7.82 11.23
CA CYS A 233 -7.85 8.93 10.47
C CYS A 233 -8.45 10.26 10.92
N THR A 234 -7.68 11.34 10.74
CA THR A 234 -8.11 12.71 11.04
C THR A 234 -8.31 13.55 9.78
N ARG A 235 -7.60 13.21 8.70
CA ARG A 235 -7.64 13.86 7.39
C ARG A 235 -8.14 12.88 6.35
N GLY A 236 -8.94 13.32 5.40
CA GLY A 236 -9.46 12.51 4.30
C GLY A 236 -9.16 13.14 2.96
N ILE A 237 -8.69 12.31 2.02
CA ILE A 237 -8.39 12.68 0.64
C ILE A 237 -9.30 11.86 -0.26
N VAL A 238 -10.09 12.52 -1.11
CA VAL A 238 -10.95 11.86 -2.09
C VAL A 238 -10.29 11.89 -3.46
N LEU A 239 -10.13 10.69 -4.05
CA LEU A 239 -9.60 10.51 -5.39
C LEU A 239 -10.73 10.17 -6.37
N VAL A 240 -10.75 10.86 -7.51
CA VAL A 240 -11.63 10.57 -8.65
C VAL A 240 -10.81 10.66 -9.93
N GLY A 241 -10.79 9.57 -10.72
CA GLY A 241 -10.06 9.54 -11.99
C GLY A 241 -8.57 9.89 -11.87
N GLY A 242 -7.91 9.47 -10.80
CA GLY A 242 -6.49 9.75 -10.55
C GLY A 242 -6.17 11.16 -10.07
N ARG A 243 -7.19 11.98 -9.75
CA ARG A 243 -7.03 13.35 -9.25
C ARG A 243 -7.55 13.48 -7.82
N VAL A 244 -6.93 14.34 -7.04
CA VAL A 244 -7.46 14.75 -5.73
C VAL A 244 -8.57 15.78 -5.98
N VAL A 245 -9.78 15.44 -5.52
CA VAL A 245 -10.95 16.31 -5.65
C VAL A 245 -11.41 16.91 -4.31
N PHE A 246 -10.94 16.34 -3.22
CA PHE A 246 -11.17 16.84 -1.87
C PHE A 246 -9.97 16.49 -0.98
N ASP A 247 -9.59 17.39 -0.09
CA ASP A 247 -8.57 17.22 0.94
C ASP A 247 -8.96 18.05 2.16
N GLY A 248 -9.25 17.40 3.29
CA GLY A 248 -9.73 18.07 4.49
C GLY A 248 -10.03 17.09 5.64
N PRO A 249 -10.80 17.48 6.65
CA PRO A 249 -11.21 16.62 7.75
C PRO A 249 -11.87 15.32 7.27
N VAL A 250 -11.57 14.19 7.91
CA VAL A 250 -12.04 12.87 7.45
C VAL A 250 -13.56 12.76 7.37
N GLY A 251 -14.31 13.33 8.33
CA GLY A 251 -15.78 13.31 8.31
C GLY A 251 -16.36 14.08 7.11
N GLU A 252 -15.76 15.22 6.75
CA GLU A 252 -16.16 15.98 5.56
C GLU A 252 -15.81 15.23 4.26
N ALA A 253 -14.65 14.57 4.21
CA ALA A 253 -14.25 13.73 3.08
C ALA A 253 -15.22 12.56 2.86
N VAL A 254 -15.66 11.90 3.95
CA VAL A 254 -16.64 10.81 3.92
C VAL A 254 -17.99 11.33 3.44
N ALA A 255 -18.46 12.48 3.95
CA ALA A 255 -19.71 13.11 3.51
C ALA A 255 -19.65 13.48 2.02
N TYR A 256 -18.55 14.10 1.58
CA TYR A 256 -18.32 14.46 0.18
C TYR A 256 -18.36 13.24 -0.74
N TYR A 257 -17.64 12.16 -0.36
CA TYR A 257 -17.61 10.92 -1.13
C TYR A 257 -18.97 10.21 -1.17
N SER A 258 -19.74 10.23 -0.08
CA SER A 258 -21.07 9.63 0.00
C SER A 258 -22.11 10.37 -0.81
N GLY A 259 -21.97 11.70 -0.94
CA GLY A 259 -22.85 12.56 -1.76
C GLY A 259 -22.59 12.44 -3.28
N GLN A 260 -21.50 11.79 -3.70
CA GLN A 260 -21.19 11.52 -5.12
C GLN A 260 -21.66 10.14 -5.61
N LYS A 261 -22.19 9.28 -4.74
CA LYS A 261 -22.80 8.01 -5.08
C LYS A 261 -24.27 8.20 -5.46
#